data_16dbfd0859435b216c0303c2336ef1cc
#
_entry.id   16dbfd0859435b216c0303c2336ef1cc
#
_cell.length_a   1.000
_cell.length_b   1.000
_cell.length_c   1.000
_cell.angle_alpha   90.00
_cell.angle_beta   90.00
_cell.angle_gamma   90.00
#
_symmetry.space_group_name_H-M   'P 1'
#
loop_
_entity.id
_entity.type
_entity.pdbx_description
1 polymer ?
#
loop_
_entity_poly.entity_id
_entity_poly.type
_entity_poly.pdbx_seq_one_letter_code
_entity_poly.pdbx_strand_id
1 'polypeptide(L)' 'MAGIASRLPAGVVIAAHLAGVAAGIAAIAALATVLALLFR' A
#
# COMPACT_ATOMS: atom_id res chain seq x y z
N MET A 1 -7.33 11.72 14.93
CA MET A 1 -8.59 11.80 15.63
C MET A 1 -9.42 10.56 15.42
N ALA A 2 -9.69 9.85 16.51
CA ALA A 2 -10.40 8.58 16.44
C ALA A 2 -11.82 8.72 15.89
N GLY A 3 -12.49 9.85 16.19
CA GLY A 3 -13.85 10.07 15.75
C GLY A 3 -14.04 10.12 14.24
N ILE A 4 -13.05 10.60 13.51
CA ILE A 4 -13.11 10.65 12.05
C ILE A 4 -12.99 9.24 11.48
N ALA A 5 -12.06 8.46 11.98
CA ALA A 5 -11.84 7.10 11.50
C ALA A 5 -13.07 6.22 11.73
N SER A 6 -13.75 6.37 12.89
CA SER A 6 -14.92 5.57 13.21
C SER A 6 -16.17 5.96 12.41
N ARG A 7 -16.13 7.10 11.70
CA ARG A 7 -17.25 7.56 10.86
C ARG A 7 -17.12 7.11 9.43
N LEU A 8 -15.99 6.53 9.05
CA LEU A 8 -15.79 6.08 7.67
C LEU A 8 -16.58 4.80 7.41
N PRO A 9 -17.20 4.67 6.23
CA PRO A 9 -17.86 3.41 5.85
C PRO A 9 -16.85 2.26 5.82
N ALA A 10 -17.32 1.07 6.17
CA ALA A 10 -16.45 -0.11 6.15
C ALA A 10 -15.80 -0.34 4.79
N GLY A 11 -16.54 -0.11 3.70
CA GLY A 11 -16.01 -0.25 2.36
C GLY A 11 -14.81 0.65 2.08
N VAL A 12 -14.85 1.89 2.58
CA VAL A 12 -13.75 2.82 2.43
C VAL A 12 -12.52 2.34 3.20
N VAL A 13 -12.72 1.85 4.41
CA VAL A 13 -11.61 1.34 5.23
C VAL A 13 -10.97 0.12 4.56
N ILE A 14 -11.78 -0.80 4.08
CA ILE A 14 -11.29 -2.00 3.38
C ILE A 14 -10.53 -1.59 2.11
N ALA A 15 -11.08 -0.68 1.33
CA ALA A 15 -10.44 -0.20 0.11
C ALA A 15 -9.09 0.46 0.40
N ALA A 16 -9.01 1.26 1.47
CA ALA A 16 -7.77 1.91 1.87
C ALA A 16 -6.70 0.89 2.25
N HIS A 17 -7.08 -0.17 2.98
CA HIS A 17 -6.14 -1.22 3.35
C HIS A 17 -5.66 -2.00 2.13
N LEU A 18 -6.56 -2.33 1.23
CA LEU A 18 -6.20 -3.04 -0.01
C LEU A 18 -5.29 -2.18 -0.89
N ALA A 19 -5.57 -0.89 -1.01
CA ALA A 19 -4.72 0.02 -1.76
C ALA A 19 -3.32 0.12 -1.15
N GLY A 20 -3.23 0.17 0.17
CA GLY A 20 -1.96 0.20 0.88
C GLY A 20 -1.14 -1.07 0.64
N VAL A 21 -1.78 -2.23 0.70
CA VAL A 21 -1.13 -3.50 0.43
C VAL A 21 -0.62 -3.57 -1.01
N ALA A 22 -1.46 -3.19 -1.97
CA ALA A 22 -1.07 -3.18 -3.38
C ALA A 22 0.10 -2.23 -3.64
N ALA A 23 0.07 -1.03 -3.05
CA ALA A 23 1.15 -0.07 -3.18
C ALA A 23 2.46 -0.61 -2.57
N GLY A 24 2.37 -1.28 -1.42
CA GLY A 24 3.53 -1.89 -0.79
C GLY A 24 4.17 -2.97 -1.64
N ILE A 25 3.35 -3.84 -2.22
CA ILE A 25 3.82 -4.90 -3.11
C ILE A 25 4.50 -4.30 -4.34
N ALA A 26 3.89 -3.28 -4.95
CA ALA A 26 4.44 -2.61 -6.11
C ALA A 26 5.79 -1.94 -5.79
N ALA A 27 5.90 -1.30 -4.62
CA ALA A 27 7.13 -0.67 -4.18
C ALA A 27 8.26 -1.68 -3.99
N ILE A 28 7.96 -2.83 -3.38
CA ILE A 28 8.93 -3.89 -3.19
C ILE A 28 9.39 -4.45 -4.54
N ALA A 29 8.47 -4.70 -5.45
CA ALA A 29 8.79 -5.19 -6.78
C ALA A 29 9.68 -4.20 -7.55
N ALA A 30 9.36 -2.91 -7.48
CA ALA A 30 10.15 -1.87 -8.12
C ALA A 30 11.57 -1.81 -7.55
N LEU A 31 11.69 -1.87 -6.22
CA LEU A 31 12.99 -1.87 -5.56
C LEU A 31 13.82 -3.08 -5.95
N ALA A 32 13.22 -4.25 -5.95
CA ALA A 32 13.89 -5.49 -6.36
C ALA A 32 14.40 -5.40 -7.80
N THR A 33 13.59 -4.83 -8.70
CA THR A 33 13.98 -4.65 -10.10
C THR A 33 15.17 -3.69 -10.22
N VAL A 34 15.12 -2.56 -9.51
CA VAL A 34 16.20 -1.59 -9.53
C VAL A 34 17.51 -2.22 -9.02
N LEU A 35 17.44 -2.93 -7.91
CA LEU A 35 18.61 -3.59 -7.35
C LEU A 35 19.18 -4.64 -8.32
N ALA A 36 18.33 -5.41 -8.95
CA ALA A 36 18.76 -6.41 -9.91
C ALA A 36 19.50 -5.76 -11.09
N LEU A 37 18.99 -4.64 -11.58
CA LEU A 37 19.63 -3.93 -12.70
C LEU A 37 20.96 -3.29 -12.28
N LEU A 38 21.07 -2.80 -11.06
CA LEU A 38 22.30 -2.19 -10.58
C LEU A 38 23.40 -3.21 -10.31
N PHE A 39 23.03 -4.44 -9.95
CA PHE A 39 23.98 -5.49 -9.56
C PHE A 39 24.19 -6.55 -10.61
N ARG A 40 23.65 -6.37 -11.80
CA ARG A 40 23.85 -7.31 -12.89
C ARG A 40 25.18 -7.11 -13.59
#